data_d99ca28380c7155926578e6cd9aadd58
#
_entry.id   d99ca28380c7155926578e6cd9aadd58
#
_cell.length_a   1.000
_cell.length_b   1.000
_cell.length_c   1.000
_cell.angle_alpha   90.00
_cell.angle_beta   90.00
_cell.angle_gamma   90.00
#
_symmetry.space_group_name_H-M   'P 1'
#
loop_
_entity.id
_entity.type
_entity.pdbx_description
1 polymer ?
#
loop_
_entity_poly.entity_id
_entity_poly.type
_entity_poly.pdbx_seq_one_letter_code
_entity_poly.pdbx_strand_id
1 'polypeptide(L)'
;MPIGLRTRDGLNIYVADDGWYHFTFFERGQLGFDRVGSLDDILYWYTEGVVADQAAKLVGDRSERFRYEFQVLSRFSVDWAKRRVRELAAIFRDGQPEDIALLPDIGEPLND
;
A
#
# COMPACT_ATOMS: atom_id res chain seq x y z
N MET A 1 18.83 17.94 6.59
CA MET A 1 19.36 16.59 6.81
C MET A 1 18.22 15.63 7.10
N PRO A 2 18.11 14.52 6.39
CA PRO A 2 17.01 13.59 6.65
C PRO A 2 17.15 12.93 8.01
N ILE A 3 15.99 12.70 8.64
CA ILE A 3 15.89 12.03 9.94
C ILE A 3 14.97 10.84 9.73
N GLY A 4 15.39 9.67 10.20
CA GLY A 4 14.56 8.48 10.13
C GLY A 4 15.37 7.22 9.98
N LEU A 5 14.65 6.12 9.74
CA LEU A 5 15.25 4.82 9.56
C LEU A 5 15.80 4.71 8.13
N ARG A 6 17.10 4.40 8.02
CA ARG A 6 17.76 4.25 6.72
C ARG A 6 18.54 2.95 6.68
N THR A 7 18.42 2.26 5.55
CA THR A 7 19.25 1.13 5.21
C THR A 7 19.93 1.42 3.87
N ARG A 8 20.97 0.68 3.52
CA ARG A 8 21.65 0.87 2.23
C ARG A 8 20.74 0.56 1.05
N ASP A 9 20.04 -0.55 1.16
CA ASP A 9 19.05 -0.99 0.17
C ASP A 9 17.74 -1.24 0.88
N GLY A 10 16.65 -1.31 0.10
CA GLY A 10 15.34 -1.56 0.61
C GLY A 10 14.57 -0.29 0.92
N LEU A 11 13.65 -0.39 1.84
CA LEU A 11 12.74 0.70 2.17
C LEU A 11 13.35 1.64 3.20
N ASN A 12 13.18 2.94 2.97
CA ASN A 12 13.64 3.99 3.86
C ASN A 12 12.52 4.98 4.11
N ILE A 13 12.42 5.45 5.36
CA ILE A 13 11.46 6.48 5.76
C ILE A 13 12.24 7.60 6.43
N TYR A 14 12.06 8.83 5.97
CA TYR A 14 12.74 9.98 6.56
C TYR A 14 11.93 11.25 6.37
N VAL A 15 12.29 12.27 7.17
CA VAL A 15 11.76 13.63 7.03
C VAL A 15 12.84 14.47 6.38
N ALA A 16 12.55 15.06 5.22
CA ALA A 16 13.48 15.91 4.51
C ALA A 16 13.39 17.36 5.00
N ASP A 17 14.27 18.20 4.48
CA ASP A 17 14.32 19.63 4.84
C ASP A 17 13.04 20.39 4.45
N ASP A 18 12.25 19.83 3.51
CA ASP A 18 10.97 20.39 3.12
C ASP A 18 9.86 20.17 4.17
N GLY A 19 10.14 19.40 5.23
CA GLY A 19 9.18 19.08 6.28
C GLY A 19 8.24 17.93 5.97
N TRP A 20 8.36 17.35 4.78
CA TRP A 20 7.53 16.23 4.37
C TRP A 20 8.19 14.90 4.67
N TYR A 21 7.37 13.87 4.87
CA TYR A 21 7.85 12.51 4.99
C TYR A 21 8.09 11.93 3.60
N HIS A 22 9.21 11.21 3.47
CA HIS A 22 9.59 10.54 2.24
C HIS A 22 9.65 9.04 2.48
N PHE A 23 9.12 8.27 1.55
CA PHE A 23 9.16 6.83 1.54
C PHE A 23 9.86 6.42 0.25
N THR A 24 11.09 5.89 0.39
CA THR A 24 11.93 5.59 -0.76
C THR A 24 12.30 4.12 -0.79
N PHE A 25 12.56 3.62 -1.99
CA PHE A 25 13.08 2.29 -2.20
C PHE A 25 14.35 2.37 -3.03
N PHE A 26 15.41 1.78 -2.51
CA PHE A 26 16.69 1.68 -3.19
C PHE A 26 17.02 0.22 -3.47
N GLU A 27 17.54 -0.04 -4.65
CA GLU A 27 18.00 -1.35 -5.05
C GLU A 27 19.33 -1.20 -5.76
N ARG A 28 20.37 -1.88 -5.27
CA ARG A 28 21.73 -1.82 -5.81
C ARG A 28 22.25 -0.39 -5.88
N GLY A 29 21.94 0.41 -4.87
CA GLY A 29 22.34 1.79 -4.79
C GLY A 29 21.58 2.76 -5.68
N GLN A 30 20.57 2.28 -6.40
CA GLN A 30 19.77 3.12 -7.30
C GLN A 30 18.38 3.35 -6.72
N LEU A 31 17.87 4.57 -6.91
CA LEU A 31 16.54 4.93 -6.45
C LEU A 31 15.47 4.26 -7.31
N GLY A 32 14.65 3.40 -6.69
CA GLY A 32 13.52 2.78 -7.35
C GLY A 32 12.28 3.65 -7.32
N PHE A 33 11.94 4.22 -6.16
CA PHE A 33 10.84 5.18 -6.05
C PHE A 33 11.06 6.12 -4.86
N ASP A 34 10.41 7.27 -4.93
CA ASP A 34 10.33 8.24 -3.85
C ASP A 34 8.87 8.72 -3.78
N ARG A 35 8.19 8.40 -2.67
CA ARG A 35 6.84 8.86 -2.41
C ARG A 35 6.88 9.86 -1.27
N VAL A 36 6.18 10.97 -1.45
CA VAL A 36 6.12 12.05 -0.49
C VAL A 36 4.68 12.16 0.03
N GLY A 37 4.53 12.28 1.34
CA GLY A 37 3.22 12.40 1.93
C GLY A 37 3.23 12.70 3.41
N SER A 38 2.06 12.65 4.03
CA SER A 38 1.92 12.79 5.47
C SER A 38 2.46 11.54 6.18
N LEU A 39 2.61 11.63 7.51
CA LEU A 39 2.97 10.46 8.29
C LEU A 39 1.96 9.32 8.10
N ASP A 40 0.68 9.65 8.05
CA ASP A 40 -0.37 8.64 7.83
C ASP A 40 -0.19 7.93 6.49
N ASP A 41 0.12 8.69 5.42
CA ASP A 41 0.38 8.11 4.10
C ASP A 41 1.57 7.16 4.14
N ILE A 42 2.66 7.56 4.77
CA ILE A 42 3.87 6.74 4.87
C ILE A 42 3.59 5.45 5.63
N LEU A 43 2.91 5.55 6.76
CA LEU A 43 2.57 4.37 7.56
C LEU A 43 1.64 3.43 6.79
N TYR A 44 0.69 4.00 6.05
CA TYR A 44 -0.19 3.21 5.20
C TYR A 44 0.60 2.47 4.11
N TRP A 45 1.46 3.17 3.37
CA TRP A 45 2.22 2.55 2.28
C TRP A 45 3.12 1.43 2.78
N TYR A 46 3.78 1.64 3.92
CA TYR A 46 4.63 0.61 4.52
C TYR A 46 3.82 -0.59 4.96
N THR A 47 2.75 -0.36 5.71
CA THR A 47 1.91 -1.43 6.25
C THR A 47 1.22 -2.21 5.14
N GLU A 48 0.69 -1.51 4.15
CA GLU A 48 0.05 -2.14 3.00
C GLU A 48 1.03 -3.03 2.24
N GLY A 49 2.25 -2.56 2.04
CA GLY A 49 3.29 -3.35 1.37
C GLY A 49 3.61 -4.64 2.10
N VAL A 50 3.73 -4.59 3.43
CA VAL A 50 3.99 -5.78 4.24
C VAL A 50 2.81 -6.75 4.18
N VAL A 51 1.59 -6.24 4.30
CA VAL A 51 0.39 -7.08 4.29
C VAL A 51 0.19 -7.74 2.92
N ALA A 52 0.40 -6.99 1.84
CA ALA A 52 0.29 -7.54 0.49
C ALA A 52 1.32 -8.65 0.24
N ASP A 53 2.54 -8.46 0.74
CA ASP A 53 3.59 -9.48 0.62
C ASP A 53 3.23 -10.74 1.40
N GLN A 54 2.70 -10.60 2.60
CA GLN A 54 2.23 -11.73 3.39
C GLN A 54 1.06 -12.45 2.73
N ALA A 55 0.10 -11.70 2.19
CA ALA A 55 -1.04 -12.30 1.50
C ALA A 55 -0.58 -13.14 0.30
N ALA A 56 0.37 -12.63 -0.46
CA ALA A 56 0.91 -13.36 -1.61
C ALA A 56 1.59 -14.66 -1.22
N LYS A 57 2.21 -14.71 -0.04
CA LYS A 57 2.90 -15.92 0.46
C LYS A 57 1.98 -16.93 1.10
N LEU A 58 0.91 -16.48 1.75
CA LEU A 58 0.06 -17.33 2.59
C LEU A 58 -1.23 -17.78 1.89
N VAL A 59 -1.69 -17.04 0.89
CA VAL A 59 -3.00 -17.26 0.27
C VAL A 59 -2.82 -17.38 -1.25
N GLY A 60 -3.32 -18.49 -1.82
CA GLY A 60 -3.15 -18.76 -3.24
C GLY A 60 -4.17 -18.07 -4.15
N ASP A 61 -5.41 -17.92 -3.69
CA ASP A 61 -6.48 -17.35 -4.49
C ASP A 61 -6.51 -15.83 -4.38
N ARG A 62 -6.66 -15.13 -5.54
CA ARG A 62 -6.63 -13.66 -5.57
C ARG A 62 -7.78 -13.03 -4.77
N SER A 63 -8.97 -13.55 -4.90
CA SER A 63 -10.12 -13.05 -4.14
C SER A 63 -9.89 -13.16 -2.64
N GLU A 64 -9.35 -14.29 -2.21
CA GLU A 64 -9.03 -14.51 -0.81
C GLU A 64 -7.87 -13.64 -0.33
N ARG A 65 -6.89 -13.37 -1.20
CA ARG A 65 -5.80 -12.44 -0.88
C ARG A 65 -6.33 -11.05 -0.58
N PHE A 66 -7.22 -10.54 -1.41
CA PHE A 66 -7.81 -9.22 -1.21
C PHE A 66 -8.62 -9.16 0.09
N ARG A 67 -9.34 -10.24 0.40
CA ARG A 67 -10.10 -10.35 1.65
C ARG A 67 -9.17 -10.39 2.86
N TYR A 68 -8.08 -11.15 2.75
CA TYR A 68 -7.05 -11.22 3.80
C TYR A 68 -6.44 -9.84 4.05
N GLU A 69 -6.03 -9.13 3.00
CA GLU A 69 -5.47 -7.78 3.13
C GLU A 69 -6.46 -6.84 3.82
N PHE A 70 -7.72 -6.89 3.41
CA PHE A 70 -8.76 -6.06 4.01
C PHE A 70 -8.93 -6.35 5.50
N GLN A 71 -8.98 -7.61 5.87
CA GLN A 71 -9.14 -8.00 7.27
C GLN A 71 -7.96 -7.57 8.13
N VAL A 72 -6.75 -7.78 7.65
CA VAL A 72 -5.54 -7.42 8.41
C VAL A 72 -5.40 -5.91 8.50
N LEU A 73 -5.56 -5.19 7.39
CA LEU A 73 -5.48 -3.73 7.41
C LEU A 73 -6.55 -3.11 8.31
N SER A 74 -7.75 -3.70 8.37
CA SER A 74 -8.83 -3.20 9.23
C SER A 74 -8.48 -3.25 10.72
N ARG A 75 -7.55 -4.11 11.11
CA ARG A 75 -7.08 -4.17 12.49
C ARG A 75 -6.22 -2.97 12.85
N PHE A 76 -5.56 -2.38 11.86
CA PHE A 76 -4.79 -1.15 12.06
C PHE A 76 -5.65 0.09 11.83
N SER A 77 -6.39 0.12 10.73
CA SER A 77 -7.25 1.23 10.37
C SER A 77 -8.26 0.79 9.31
N VAL A 78 -9.54 0.95 9.63
CA VAL A 78 -10.62 0.67 8.67
C VAL A 78 -10.48 1.57 7.44
N ASP A 79 -10.07 2.83 7.65
CA ASP A 79 -9.86 3.77 6.56
C ASP A 79 -8.74 3.31 5.61
N TRP A 80 -7.67 2.75 6.14
CA TRP A 80 -6.60 2.18 5.33
C TRP A 80 -7.09 0.99 4.51
N ALA A 81 -7.89 0.11 5.12
CA ALA A 81 -8.42 -1.06 4.43
C ALA A 81 -9.30 -0.64 3.25
N LYS A 82 -10.18 0.34 3.45
CA LYS A 82 -11.02 0.89 2.38
C LYS A 82 -10.18 1.60 1.32
N ARG A 83 -9.17 2.35 1.73
CA ARG A 83 -8.25 3.02 0.81
C ARG A 83 -7.59 2.03 -0.13
N ARG A 84 -7.12 0.90 0.40
CA ARG A 84 -6.49 -0.15 -0.41
C ARG A 84 -7.46 -0.71 -1.45
N VAL A 85 -8.69 -0.98 -1.06
CA VAL A 85 -9.71 -1.48 -1.99
C VAL A 85 -10.00 -0.45 -3.09
N ARG A 86 -10.11 0.84 -2.74
CA ARG A 86 -10.34 1.90 -3.72
C ARG A 86 -9.18 2.02 -4.71
N GLU A 87 -7.96 1.90 -4.23
CA GLU A 87 -6.76 1.97 -5.08
C GLU A 87 -6.71 0.80 -6.06
N LEU A 88 -7.02 -0.41 -5.59
CA LEU A 88 -7.08 -1.59 -6.45
C LEU A 88 -8.21 -1.45 -7.48
N ALA A 89 -9.37 -0.96 -7.06
CA ALA A 89 -10.49 -0.74 -7.98
C ALA A 89 -10.12 0.24 -9.08
N ALA A 90 -9.39 1.31 -8.75
CA ALA A 90 -8.94 2.29 -9.74
C ALA A 90 -7.98 1.66 -10.76
N ILE A 91 -7.06 0.82 -10.29
CA ILE A 91 -6.13 0.11 -11.16
C ILE A 91 -6.90 -0.84 -12.09
N PHE A 92 -7.83 -1.60 -11.54
CA PHE A 92 -8.59 -2.59 -12.33
C PHE A 92 -9.51 -1.92 -13.35
N ARG A 93 -10.07 -0.75 -13.02
CA ARG A 93 -10.91 0.01 -13.95
C ARG A 93 -10.17 0.35 -15.23
N ASP A 94 -8.88 0.65 -15.12
CA ASP A 94 -8.07 1.04 -16.27
C ASP A 94 -7.58 -0.15 -17.11
N GLY A 95 -7.47 -1.33 -16.50
CA GLY A 95 -6.88 -2.48 -17.18
C GLY A 95 -7.75 -3.73 -17.23
N GLN A 96 -8.32 -4.10 -16.10
CA GLN A 96 -9.07 -5.35 -15.94
C GLN A 96 -10.32 -5.10 -15.09
N PRO A 97 -11.33 -4.39 -15.63
CA PRO A 97 -12.50 -4.01 -14.83
C PRO A 97 -13.29 -5.19 -14.25
N GLU A 98 -13.21 -6.36 -14.87
CA GLU A 98 -13.84 -7.57 -14.34
C GLU A 98 -13.26 -8.01 -12.99
N ASP A 99 -12.02 -7.64 -12.70
CA ASP A 99 -11.36 -8.01 -11.46
C ASP A 99 -11.90 -7.24 -10.25
N ILE A 100 -12.63 -6.15 -10.48
CA ILE A 100 -13.28 -5.39 -9.40
C ILE A 100 -14.21 -6.30 -8.58
N ALA A 101 -14.85 -7.27 -9.23
CA ALA A 101 -15.73 -8.22 -8.56
C ALA A 101 -15.01 -9.10 -7.53
N LEU A 102 -13.69 -9.20 -7.60
CA LEU A 102 -12.89 -9.95 -6.64
C LEU A 102 -12.63 -9.19 -5.34
N LEU A 103 -12.87 -7.88 -5.33
CA LEU A 103 -12.57 -7.03 -4.19
C LEU A 103 -13.64 -7.14 -3.10
N PRO A 104 -13.27 -6.97 -1.82
CA PRO A 104 -14.24 -6.92 -0.74
C PRO A 104 -15.24 -5.77 -0.90
N ASP A 105 -16.45 -5.99 -0.40
CA ASP A 105 -17.48 -4.95 -0.34
C ASP A 105 -17.14 -3.99 0.80
N ILE A 106 -16.97 -2.71 0.49
CA ILE A 106 -16.67 -1.66 1.47
C ILE A 106 -17.84 -0.69 1.65
N GLY A 107 -19.02 -1.06 1.12
CA GLY A 107 -20.23 -0.26 1.30
C GLY A 107 -20.37 0.90 0.32
N GLU A 108 -19.56 0.95 -0.73
CA GLU A 108 -19.63 1.99 -1.76
C GLU A 108 -19.40 1.38 -3.14
N PRO A 109 -19.90 2.00 -4.21
CA PRO A 109 -19.69 1.48 -5.57
C PRO A 109 -18.21 1.62 -5.97
N LEU A 110 -17.68 0.56 -6.59
CA LEU A 110 -16.28 0.51 -7.04
C LEU A 110 -16.15 0.62 -8.56
N ASN A 111 -17.25 0.53 -9.30
CA ASN A 111 -17.26 0.52 -10.75
C ASN A 111 -17.34 1.91 -11.40
N ASP A 112 -17.47 2.92 -10.61
CA ASP A 112 -17.64 4.31 -11.10
C ASP A 112 -16.34 5.06 -11.21
#